data_83570f1e836749e109322546f29ce446
#
_entry.id   83570f1e836749e109322546f29ce446
#
_cell.length_a   1.000
_cell.length_b   1.000
_cell.length_c   1.000
_cell.angle_alpha   90.00
_cell.angle_beta   90.00
_cell.angle_gamma   90.00
#
_symmetry.space_group_name_H-M   'P 1'
#
loop_
_entity.id
_entity.type
_entity.pdbx_description
1 polymer ?
#
loop_
_entity_poly.entity_id
_entity_poly.type
_entity_poly.pdbx_seq_one_letter_code
_entity_poly.pdbx_strand_id
1 'polypeptide(L)'
;MPRAHEITINPNFLYFIENAVQLSSPDYIPTEHDLLLCRSKTIGIAESTFGYKEQTFVIVDVGGQRSERRKWIHCFENVNFLLFFASLGEYDQKLEEDPRVSRLSESMRLFGEIINSKWFAAIPVALILNKRDILAEKIKARDLSMIFPEYDAGLNSYGEAVKFISTKFTQLAPPNRELYVHVTCATDSNCIRQVFDELAWHTLHRSFADAGL
;
A
#
# COMPACT_ATOMS: atom_id res chain seq x y z
N MET A 1 -4.55 19.74 -18.91
CA MET A 1 -3.16 20.21 -18.67
C MET A 1 -2.21 19.12 -19.14
N PRO A 2 -1.40 19.32 -20.19
CA PRO A 2 -0.65 18.22 -20.81
C PRO A 2 0.53 17.68 -19.99
N ARG A 3 0.93 18.28 -18.87
CA ARG A 3 2.10 17.91 -18.05
C ARG A 3 1.85 17.67 -16.56
N ALA A 4 0.60 17.56 -16.14
CA ALA A 4 0.25 17.31 -14.73
C ALA A 4 0.87 16.01 -14.16
N HIS A 5 1.28 15.09 -15.02
CA HIS A 5 1.91 13.82 -14.70
C HIS A 5 3.43 13.92 -14.43
N GLU A 6 4.08 14.98 -14.92
CA GLU A 6 5.51 15.23 -14.66
C GLU A 6 5.74 15.83 -13.27
N ILE A 7 4.69 16.37 -12.67
CA ILE A 7 4.73 16.94 -11.33
C ILE A 7 4.27 15.85 -10.37
N THR A 8 5.08 15.52 -9.38
CA THR A 8 4.72 14.60 -8.30
C THR A 8 3.68 15.26 -7.39
N ILE A 9 2.47 15.47 -7.94
CA ILE A 9 1.36 16.02 -7.19
C ILE A 9 0.67 14.85 -6.47
N ASN A 10 0.29 15.07 -5.20
CA ASN A 10 -0.61 14.17 -4.50
C ASN A 10 -1.87 13.97 -5.38
N PRO A 11 -2.29 12.74 -5.69
CA PRO A 11 -3.48 12.50 -6.50
C PRO A 11 -4.75 13.19 -5.97
N ASN A 12 -4.80 13.46 -4.66
CA ASN A 12 -5.92 14.14 -4.01
C ASN A 12 -5.85 15.67 -4.11
N PHE A 13 -4.83 16.23 -4.77
CA PHE A 13 -4.60 17.67 -4.86
C PHE A 13 -5.78 18.41 -5.54
N LEU A 14 -6.37 17.80 -6.57
CA LEU A 14 -7.54 18.39 -7.25
C LEU A 14 -8.72 18.56 -6.30
N TYR A 15 -8.99 17.55 -5.48
CA TYR A 15 -10.04 17.63 -4.46
C TYR A 15 -9.86 18.85 -3.55
N PHE A 16 -8.65 19.05 -3.04
CA PHE A 16 -8.36 20.19 -2.14
C PHE A 16 -8.43 21.55 -2.85
N ILE A 17 -8.06 21.62 -4.12
CA ILE A 17 -8.23 22.86 -4.91
C ILE A 17 -9.71 23.16 -5.17
N GLU A 18 -10.48 22.18 -5.61
CA GLU A 18 -11.91 22.35 -5.91
C GLU A 18 -12.71 22.75 -4.68
N ASN A 19 -12.27 22.30 -3.49
CA ASN A 19 -12.91 22.62 -2.22
C ASN A 19 -12.18 23.74 -1.43
N ALA A 20 -11.21 24.43 -2.02
CA ALA A 20 -10.33 25.36 -1.31
C ALA A 20 -11.08 26.49 -0.60
N VAL A 21 -12.14 27.04 -1.19
CA VAL A 21 -12.96 28.10 -0.59
C VAL A 21 -13.64 27.61 0.69
N GLN A 22 -14.23 26.41 0.66
CA GLN A 22 -14.88 25.81 1.80
C GLN A 22 -13.88 25.43 2.90
N LEU A 23 -12.76 24.81 2.52
CA LEU A 23 -11.70 24.38 3.44
C LEU A 23 -10.97 25.54 4.12
N SER A 24 -10.96 26.73 3.50
CA SER A 24 -10.34 27.93 4.07
C SER A 24 -11.26 28.71 5.01
N SER A 25 -12.51 28.31 5.19
CA SER A 25 -13.43 28.97 6.12
C SER A 25 -12.94 28.80 7.57
N PRO A 26 -12.91 29.86 8.39
CA PRO A 26 -12.48 29.77 9.79
C PRO A 26 -13.28 28.79 10.64
N ASP A 27 -14.56 28.56 10.29
CA ASP A 27 -15.48 27.70 11.02
C ASP A 27 -15.59 26.31 10.39
N TYR A 28 -14.76 25.98 9.39
CA TYR A 28 -14.84 24.70 8.72
C TYR A 28 -14.29 23.57 9.62
N ILE A 29 -15.12 22.55 9.81
CA ILE A 29 -14.73 21.32 10.49
C ILE A 29 -14.48 20.24 9.42
N PRO A 30 -13.23 19.72 9.29
CA PRO A 30 -12.94 18.67 8.31
C PRO A 30 -13.84 17.46 8.45
N THR A 31 -14.34 16.96 7.34
CA THR A 31 -15.07 15.72 7.28
C THR A 31 -14.13 14.52 7.37
N GLU A 32 -14.66 13.32 7.66
CA GLU A 32 -13.87 12.08 7.60
C GLU A 32 -13.25 11.88 6.21
N HIS A 33 -13.96 12.25 5.16
CA HIS A 33 -13.45 12.18 3.79
C HIS A 33 -12.24 13.09 3.56
N ASP A 34 -12.27 14.32 4.07
CA ASP A 34 -11.11 15.23 4.00
C ASP A 34 -9.88 14.65 4.69
N LEU A 35 -10.10 14.04 5.87
CA LEU A 35 -9.03 13.43 6.64
C LEU A 35 -8.42 12.22 5.89
N LEU A 36 -9.24 11.37 5.29
CA LEU A 36 -8.79 10.22 4.49
C LEU A 36 -7.99 10.64 3.25
N LEU A 37 -8.32 11.78 2.65
CA LEU A 37 -7.62 12.31 1.48
C LEU A 37 -6.38 13.13 1.86
N CYS A 38 -6.29 13.60 3.11
CA CYS A 38 -5.15 14.36 3.59
C CYS A 38 -3.91 13.47 3.70
N ARG A 39 -2.79 13.93 3.14
CA ARG A 39 -1.52 13.22 3.25
C ARG A 39 -0.62 13.89 4.28
N SER A 40 -0.30 13.15 5.32
CA SER A 40 0.81 13.45 6.23
C SER A 40 1.94 12.43 6.05
N LYS A 41 3.19 12.87 6.20
CA LYS A 41 4.33 11.95 6.20
C LYS A 41 4.40 11.27 7.56
N THR A 42 4.49 9.93 7.57
CA THR A 42 4.79 9.20 8.79
C THR A 42 6.26 9.41 9.14
N ILE A 43 6.52 9.99 10.31
CA ILE A 43 7.86 10.19 10.86
C ILE A 43 7.99 9.31 12.10
N GLY A 44 9.01 8.45 12.11
CA GLY A 44 9.22 7.51 13.21
C GLY A 44 8.27 6.32 13.16
N ILE A 45 7.71 5.97 14.31
CA ILE A 45 6.85 4.83 14.55
C ILE A 45 5.59 5.34 15.22
N ALA A 46 4.43 5.00 14.70
CA ALA A 46 3.14 5.30 15.29
C ALA A 46 2.40 3.99 15.62
N GLU A 47 1.84 3.91 16.81
CA GLU A 47 1.08 2.75 17.26
C GLU A 47 -0.38 3.14 17.47
N SER A 48 -1.29 2.28 16.99
CA SER A 48 -2.73 2.45 17.14
C SER A 48 -3.37 1.14 17.53
N THR A 49 -4.23 1.18 18.54
CA THR A 49 -4.96 0.01 19.05
C THR A 49 -6.45 0.18 18.82
N PHE A 50 -7.09 -0.87 18.29
CA PHE A 50 -8.55 -0.90 18.10
C PHE A 50 -9.10 -2.32 18.18
N GLY A 51 -10.40 -2.42 18.50
CA GLY A 51 -11.13 -3.67 18.51
C GLY A 51 -11.79 -3.99 17.18
N TYR A 52 -11.70 -5.23 16.73
CA TYR A 52 -12.41 -5.74 15.56
C TYR A 52 -12.76 -7.23 15.75
N LYS A 53 -14.05 -7.60 15.62
CA LYS A 53 -14.54 -8.98 15.77
C LYS A 53 -13.99 -9.70 17.02
N GLU A 54 -14.19 -9.07 18.18
CA GLU A 54 -13.76 -9.58 19.52
C GLU A 54 -12.22 -9.75 19.66
N GLN A 55 -11.45 -9.26 18.69
CA GLN A 55 -9.99 -9.22 18.76
C GLN A 55 -9.50 -7.79 18.93
N THR A 56 -8.36 -7.65 19.60
CA THR A 56 -7.65 -6.38 19.71
C THR A 56 -6.50 -6.38 18.72
N PHE A 57 -6.50 -5.42 17.81
CA PHE A 57 -5.42 -5.18 16.85
C PHE A 57 -4.55 -4.03 17.35
N VAL A 58 -3.25 -4.26 17.33
CA VAL A 58 -2.24 -3.23 17.51
C VAL A 58 -1.54 -3.05 16.18
N ILE A 59 -1.78 -1.93 15.52
CA ILE A 59 -1.11 -1.58 14.26
C ILE A 59 0.06 -0.67 14.56
N VAL A 60 1.24 -1.09 14.08
CA VAL A 60 2.47 -0.30 14.15
C VAL A 60 2.76 0.23 12.74
N ASP A 61 2.49 1.52 12.53
CA ASP A 61 2.79 2.23 11.28
C ASP A 61 4.18 2.84 11.33
N VAL A 62 4.97 2.59 10.29
CA VAL A 62 6.37 2.99 10.23
C VAL A 62 6.63 3.90 9.02
N GLY A 63 7.46 4.92 9.20
CA GLY A 63 7.83 5.81 8.10
C GLY A 63 8.48 5.06 6.94
N GLY A 64 7.90 5.19 5.72
CA GLY A 64 8.31 4.44 4.52
C GLY A 64 9.51 5.03 3.77
N GLN A 65 9.91 6.29 4.04
CA GLN A 65 11.04 6.94 3.38
C GLN A 65 12.36 6.22 3.71
N ARG A 66 13.35 6.28 2.81
CA ARG A 66 14.65 5.62 2.99
C ARG A 66 15.32 6.01 4.31
N SER A 67 15.25 7.27 4.69
CA SER A 67 15.79 7.80 5.95
C SER A 67 15.13 7.22 7.20
N GLU A 68 13.87 6.78 7.11
CA GLU A 68 13.10 6.23 8.23
C GLU A 68 13.31 4.71 8.42
N ARG A 69 13.68 3.98 7.38
CA ARG A 69 13.74 2.49 7.36
C ARG A 69 14.67 1.90 8.41
N ARG A 70 15.75 2.60 8.79
CA ARG A 70 16.64 2.15 9.86
C ARG A 70 15.97 2.02 11.23
N LYS A 71 14.83 2.71 11.42
CA LYS A 71 14.05 2.66 12.67
C LYS A 71 13.17 1.40 12.75
N TRP A 72 12.91 0.72 11.65
CA TRP A 72 12.01 -0.43 11.57
C TRP A 72 12.46 -1.62 12.43
N ILE A 73 13.77 -1.75 12.65
CA ILE A 73 14.32 -2.82 13.48
C ILE A 73 13.71 -2.87 14.88
N HIS A 74 13.27 -1.72 15.41
CA HIS A 74 12.66 -1.61 16.73
C HIS A 74 11.24 -2.14 16.79
N CYS A 75 10.62 -2.42 15.64
CA CYS A 75 9.24 -2.91 15.54
C CYS A 75 9.17 -4.38 15.11
N PHE A 76 10.28 -5.06 14.88
CA PHE A 76 10.28 -6.43 14.31
C PHE A 76 9.97 -7.51 15.34
N GLU A 77 10.08 -7.20 16.63
CA GLU A 77 9.76 -8.13 17.70
C GLU A 77 8.24 -8.19 17.94
N ASN A 78 7.73 -9.40 18.20
CA ASN A 78 6.32 -9.66 18.52
C ASN A 78 5.31 -9.28 17.43
N VAL A 79 5.73 -9.27 16.16
CA VAL A 79 4.84 -9.07 15.02
C VAL A 79 4.16 -10.38 14.67
N ASN A 80 2.83 -10.39 14.67
CA ASN A 80 2.02 -11.57 14.30
C ASN A 80 1.70 -11.59 12.81
N PHE A 81 1.68 -10.43 12.15
CA PHE A 81 1.33 -10.27 10.75
C PHE A 81 2.02 -9.05 10.16
N LEU A 82 2.47 -9.13 8.91
CA LEU A 82 3.09 -8.01 8.22
C LEU A 82 2.18 -7.54 7.09
N LEU A 83 1.83 -6.25 7.10
CA LEU A 83 1.10 -5.58 6.03
C LEU A 83 2.06 -4.78 5.16
N PHE A 84 2.23 -5.16 3.91
CA PHE A 84 3.04 -4.39 2.96
C PHE A 84 2.14 -3.67 1.96
N PHE A 85 2.15 -2.34 2.01
CA PHE A 85 1.39 -1.50 1.10
C PHE A 85 2.21 -1.08 -0.11
N ALA A 86 1.73 -1.42 -1.31
CA ALA A 86 2.27 -0.93 -2.57
C ALA A 86 1.19 -0.17 -3.34
N SER A 87 1.54 0.97 -3.92
CA SER A 87 0.60 1.80 -4.69
C SER A 87 0.61 1.39 -6.17
N LEU A 88 -0.50 0.86 -6.66
CA LEU A 88 -0.70 0.58 -8.08
C LEU A 88 -0.74 1.86 -8.93
N GLY A 89 -1.26 2.95 -8.37
CA GLY A 89 -1.39 4.23 -9.08
C GLY A 89 -0.10 5.01 -9.26
N GLU A 90 1.02 4.51 -8.72
CA GLU A 90 2.32 5.20 -8.76
C GLU A 90 3.32 4.57 -9.76
N TYR A 91 2.86 3.69 -10.65
CA TYR A 91 3.72 2.99 -11.61
C TYR A 91 4.51 3.93 -12.53
N ASP A 92 3.94 5.07 -12.89
CA ASP A 92 4.52 6.10 -13.77
C ASP A 92 5.25 7.23 -13.01
N GLN A 93 5.40 7.10 -11.68
CA GLN A 93 6.01 8.12 -10.84
C GLN A 93 7.44 7.77 -10.43
N LYS A 94 8.20 8.80 -10.13
CA LYS A 94 9.58 8.71 -9.63
C LYS A 94 9.64 9.02 -8.13
N LEU A 95 10.70 8.56 -7.48
CA LEU A 95 10.95 8.93 -6.08
C LEU A 95 11.29 10.42 -5.97
N GLU A 96 10.83 11.06 -4.91
CA GLU A 96 11.22 12.43 -4.57
C GLU A 96 12.71 12.49 -4.17
N GLU A 97 13.20 11.44 -3.52
CA GLU A 97 14.58 11.33 -3.03
C GLU A 97 15.58 11.00 -4.15
N ASP A 98 15.13 10.34 -5.22
CA ASP A 98 15.93 10.00 -6.40
C ASP A 98 15.04 9.93 -7.67
N PRO A 99 14.97 11.00 -8.47
CA PRO A 99 14.12 11.06 -9.66
C PRO A 99 14.47 10.05 -10.77
N ARG A 100 15.59 9.33 -10.65
CA ARG A 100 15.98 8.27 -11.59
C ARG A 100 15.25 6.96 -11.32
N VAL A 101 14.76 6.78 -10.09
CA VAL A 101 14.15 5.53 -9.60
C VAL A 101 12.63 5.60 -9.67
N SER A 102 11.99 4.60 -10.28
CA SER A 102 10.53 4.43 -10.25
C SER A 102 10.05 4.09 -8.84
N ARG A 103 8.94 4.70 -8.41
CA ARG A 103 8.31 4.39 -7.12
C ARG A 103 7.90 2.93 -7.03
N LEU A 104 7.32 2.38 -8.10
CA LEU A 104 6.90 0.98 -8.13
C LEU A 104 8.10 0.03 -8.09
N SER A 105 9.18 0.33 -8.84
CA SER A 105 10.40 -0.48 -8.80
C SER A 105 11.07 -0.46 -7.42
N GLU A 106 11.09 0.69 -6.75
CA GLU A 106 11.59 0.79 -5.37
C GLU A 106 10.71 0.00 -4.39
N SER A 107 9.39 0.04 -4.57
CA SER A 107 8.45 -0.73 -3.77
C SER A 107 8.67 -2.24 -3.95
N MET A 108 8.87 -2.71 -5.18
CA MET A 108 9.20 -4.11 -5.48
C MET A 108 10.53 -4.53 -4.84
N ARG A 109 11.58 -3.71 -4.98
CA ARG A 109 12.89 -3.95 -4.35
C ARG A 109 12.75 -4.10 -2.83
N LEU A 110 12.05 -3.15 -2.20
CA LEU A 110 11.84 -3.15 -0.76
C LEU A 110 11.01 -4.36 -0.30
N PHE A 111 9.95 -4.70 -1.05
CA PHE A 111 9.16 -5.90 -0.77
C PHE A 111 10.04 -7.16 -0.84
N GLY A 112 10.88 -7.28 -1.87
CA GLY A 112 11.82 -8.39 -2.01
C GLY A 112 12.79 -8.51 -0.83
N GLU A 113 13.31 -7.39 -0.33
CA GLU A 113 14.17 -7.37 0.87
C GLU A 113 13.42 -7.85 2.11
N ILE A 114 12.19 -7.39 2.31
CA ILE A 114 11.37 -7.72 3.48
C ILE A 114 10.90 -9.17 3.44
N ILE A 115 10.32 -9.62 2.32
CA ILE A 115 9.74 -10.98 2.22
C ILE A 115 10.80 -12.09 2.35
N ASN A 116 12.06 -11.78 2.00
CA ASN A 116 13.20 -12.69 2.12
C ASN A 116 13.99 -12.47 3.44
N SER A 117 13.57 -11.53 4.28
CA SER A 117 14.24 -11.27 5.55
C SER A 117 14.01 -12.40 6.55
N LYS A 118 15.07 -12.85 7.21
CA LYS A 118 14.98 -13.83 8.30
C LYS A 118 14.08 -13.42 9.46
N TRP A 119 13.93 -12.13 9.69
CA TRP A 119 13.07 -11.59 10.76
C TRP A 119 11.60 -11.91 10.55
N PHE A 120 11.16 -11.99 9.29
CA PHE A 120 9.77 -12.25 8.94
C PHE A 120 9.54 -13.66 8.36
N ALA A 121 10.54 -14.54 8.42
CA ALA A 121 10.47 -15.86 7.77
C ALA A 121 9.26 -16.70 8.20
N ALA A 122 8.85 -16.61 9.46
CA ALA A 122 7.73 -17.35 10.03
C ALA A 122 6.43 -16.51 10.14
N ILE A 123 6.44 -15.25 9.69
CA ILE A 123 5.32 -14.32 9.86
C ILE A 123 4.54 -14.23 8.55
N PRO A 124 3.21 -14.47 8.54
CA PRO A 124 2.40 -14.29 7.33
C PRO A 124 2.46 -12.84 6.85
N VAL A 125 2.40 -12.67 5.54
CA VAL A 125 2.51 -11.36 4.89
C VAL A 125 1.28 -11.10 4.04
N ALA A 126 0.63 -9.95 4.22
CA ALA A 126 -0.35 -9.44 3.28
C ALA A 126 0.28 -8.35 2.42
N LEU A 127 0.29 -8.58 1.13
CA LEU A 127 0.63 -7.58 0.11
C LEU A 127 -0.64 -6.84 -0.30
N ILE A 128 -0.72 -5.58 0.08
CA ILE A 128 -1.85 -4.70 -0.21
C ILE A 128 -1.50 -3.84 -1.42
N LEU A 129 -1.98 -4.24 -2.59
CA LEU A 129 -1.86 -3.50 -3.84
C LEU A 129 -2.94 -2.42 -3.88
N ASN A 130 -2.64 -1.27 -3.30
CA ASN A 130 -3.60 -0.19 -3.06
C ASN A 130 -3.69 0.81 -4.21
N LYS A 131 -4.70 1.68 -4.17
CA LYS A 131 -5.02 2.70 -5.18
C LYS A 131 -5.37 2.09 -6.54
N ARG A 132 -6.17 1.02 -6.52
CA ARG A 132 -6.68 0.36 -7.74
C ARG A 132 -7.52 1.29 -8.61
N ASP A 133 -8.24 2.21 -7.99
CA ASP A 133 -9.03 3.27 -8.61
C ASP A 133 -8.14 4.20 -9.46
N ILE A 134 -7.01 4.64 -8.93
CA ILE A 134 -6.05 5.48 -9.66
C ILE A 134 -5.41 4.72 -10.83
N LEU A 135 -5.06 3.43 -10.64
CA LEU A 135 -4.58 2.61 -11.75
C LEU A 135 -5.63 2.51 -12.86
N ALA A 136 -6.91 2.24 -12.51
CA ALA A 136 -7.99 2.09 -13.47
C ALA A 136 -8.18 3.34 -14.34
N GLU A 137 -7.98 4.53 -13.79
CA GLU A 137 -8.02 5.77 -14.57
C GLU A 137 -6.76 5.99 -15.40
N LYS A 138 -5.60 5.81 -14.82
CA LYS A 138 -4.33 6.08 -15.50
C LYS A 138 -4.04 5.14 -16.67
N ILE A 139 -4.38 3.85 -16.53
CA ILE A 139 -4.08 2.85 -17.58
C ILE A 139 -4.84 3.11 -18.89
N LYS A 140 -5.89 3.91 -18.86
CA LYS A 140 -6.61 4.36 -20.06
C LYS A 140 -5.76 5.24 -20.97
N ALA A 141 -4.80 5.96 -20.40
CA ALA A 141 -3.99 6.95 -21.12
C ALA A 141 -2.47 6.66 -21.08
N ARG A 142 -2.02 5.81 -20.17
CA ARG A 142 -0.61 5.53 -19.92
C ARG A 142 -0.38 4.04 -19.76
N ASP A 143 0.28 3.47 -20.73
CA ASP A 143 0.60 2.04 -20.76
C ASP A 143 1.70 1.68 -19.78
N LEU A 144 1.62 0.50 -19.18
CA LEU A 144 2.66 -0.05 -18.30
C LEU A 144 3.98 -0.33 -19.03
N SER A 145 3.95 -0.54 -20.34
CA SER A 145 5.15 -0.78 -21.16
C SER A 145 6.16 0.38 -21.10
N MET A 146 5.71 1.58 -20.73
CA MET A 146 6.59 2.73 -20.47
C MET A 146 7.58 2.48 -19.33
N ILE A 147 7.23 1.60 -18.39
CA ILE A 147 8.04 1.26 -17.21
C ILE A 147 8.52 -0.18 -17.28
N PHE A 148 7.70 -1.06 -17.83
CA PHE A 148 7.98 -2.47 -18.03
C PHE A 148 7.88 -2.82 -19.50
N PRO A 149 9.01 -2.75 -20.25
CA PRO A 149 9.01 -3.02 -21.69
C PRO A 149 8.46 -4.39 -22.10
N GLU A 150 8.45 -5.33 -21.15
CA GLU A 150 7.91 -6.67 -21.33
C GLU A 150 6.37 -6.77 -21.18
N TYR A 151 5.70 -5.67 -20.79
CA TYR A 151 4.24 -5.62 -20.74
C TYR A 151 3.68 -5.34 -22.14
N ASP A 152 2.82 -6.21 -22.65
CA ASP A 152 2.32 -6.22 -24.03
C ASP A 152 0.78 -6.13 -24.17
N ALA A 153 0.05 -6.08 -23.06
CA ALA A 153 -1.42 -6.05 -23.10
C ALA A 153 -2.03 -4.71 -23.56
N GLY A 154 -1.21 -3.66 -23.69
CA GLY A 154 -1.60 -2.36 -24.21
C GLY A 154 -2.46 -1.50 -23.28
N LEU A 155 -2.94 -0.39 -23.81
CA LEU A 155 -3.76 0.59 -23.08
C LEU A 155 -5.12 0.00 -22.65
N ASN A 156 -5.66 0.53 -21.56
CA ASN A 156 -6.98 0.21 -21.03
C ASN A 156 -7.18 -1.25 -20.59
N SER A 157 -6.09 -1.95 -20.38
CA SER A 157 -6.09 -3.36 -19.94
C SER A 157 -5.94 -3.47 -18.42
N TYR A 158 -6.88 -2.91 -17.66
CA TYR A 158 -6.83 -2.84 -16.19
C TYR A 158 -6.57 -4.22 -15.55
N GLY A 159 -7.35 -5.24 -15.94
CA GLY A 159 -7.21 -6.59 -15.38
C GLY A 159 -5.83 -7.19 -15.61
N GLU A 160 -5.29 -7.05 -16.82
CA GLU A 160 -3.96 -7.54 -17.16
C GLU A 160 -2.86 -6.73 -16.45
N ALA A 161 -3.05 -5.41 -16.28
CA ALA A 161 -2.13 -4.56 -15.54
C ALA A 161 -2.04 -4.96 -14.06
N VAL A 162 -3.18 -5.19 -13.42
CA VAL A 162 -3.23 -5.69 -12.03
C VAL A 162 -2.56 -7.05 -11.92
N LYS A 163 -2.90 -7.99 -12.81
CA LYS A 163 -2.31 -9.32 -12.84
C LYS A 163 -0.79 -9.28 -13.04
N PHE A 164 -0.33 -8.47 -13.98
CA PHE A 164 1.09 -8.29 -14.26
C PHE A 164 1.85 -7.77 -13.03
N ILE A 165 1.39 -6.67 -12.42
CA ILE A 165 2.03 -6.10 -11.23
C ILE A 165 1.98 -7.09 -10.07
N SER A 166 0.84 -7.75 -9.83
CA SER A 166 0.71 -8.77 -8.79
C SER A 166 1.72 -9.90 -8.98
N THR A 167 1.86 -10.39 -10.22
CA THR A 167 2.82 -11.44 -10.57
C THR A 167 4.26 -11.00 -10.29
N LYS A 168 4.61 -9.77 -10.67
CA LYS A 168 5.95 -9.21 -10.39
C LYS A 168 6.28 -9.18 -8.89
N PHE A 169 5.32 -8.84 -8.04
CA PHE A 169 5.52 -8.88 -6.60
C PHE A 169 5.59 -10.31 -6.06
N THR A 170 4.67 -11.18 -6.45
CA THR A 170 4.61 -12.56 -5.92
C THR A 170 5.82 -13.39 -6.30
N GLN A 171 6.42 -13.14 -7.46
CA GLN A 171 7.67 -13.79 -7.88
C GLN A 171 8.89 -13.44 -7.02
N LEU A 172 8.83 -12.38 -6.21
CA LEU A 172 9.90 -12.02 -5.28
C LEU A 172 9.87 -12.82 -3.99
N ALA A 173 8.75 -13.49 -3.70
CA ALA A 173 8.58 -14.30 -2.50
C ALA A 173 9.26 -15.66 -2.67
N PRO A 174 9.86 -16.22 -1.58
CA PRO A 174 10.38 -17.56 -1.59
C PRO A 174 9.29 -18.61 -1.86
N PRO A 175 9.63 -19.79 -2.39
CA PRO A 175 8.69 -20.90 -2.49
C PRO A 175 8.04 -21.21 -1.14
N ASN A 176 6.74 -21.52 -1.15
CA ASN A 176 5.94 -21.85 0.04
C ASN A 176 5.83 -20.73 1.08
N ARG A 177 6.10 -19.47 0.69
CA ARG A 177 5.90 -18.31 1.55
C ARG A 177 4.40 -18.05 1.75
N GLU A 178 3.96 -17.96 2.99
CA GLU A 178 2.59 -17.56 3.32
C GLU A 178 2.41 -16.08 2.95
N LEU A 179 1.77 -15.84 1.81
CA LEU A 179 1.59 -14.52 1.20
C LEU A 179 0.15 -14.37 0.70
N TYR A 180 -0.55 -13.39 1.23
CA TYR A 180 -1.90 -13.00 0.83
C TYR A 180 -1.84 -11.74 -0.02
N VAL A 181 -2.57 -11.69 -1.13
CA VAL A 181 -2.52 -10.54 -2.06
C VAL A 181 -3.90 -9.92 -2.20
N HIS A 182 -4.01 -8.66 -1.81
CA HIS A 182 -5.24 -7.89 -1.89
C HIS A 182 -5.08 -6.71 -2.84
N VAL A 183 -6.05 -6.52 -3.73
CA VAL A 183 -6.14 -5.36 -4.63
C VAL A 183 -7.20 -4.41 -4.09
N THR A 184 -6.77 -3.28 -3.54
CA THR A 184 -7.62 -2.43 -2.70
C THR A 184 -7.72 -0.98 -3.17
N CYS A 185 -8.74 -0.31 -2.67
CA CYS A 185 -8.84 1.13 -2.52
C CYS A 185 -9.03 1.42 -1.03
N ALA A 186 -8.02 1.95 -0.35
CA ALA A 186 -8.03 2.12 1.11
C ALA A 186 -9.04 3.19 1.60
N THR A 187 -9.59 4.00 0.67
CA THR A 187 -10.69 4.93 0.94
C THR A 187 -12.07 4.25 0.82
N ASP A 188 -12.12 2.98 0.39
CA ASP A 188 -13.34 2.15 0.36
C ASP A 188 -13.36 1.25 1.59
N SER A 189 -14.25 1.56 2.54
CA SER A 189 -14.40 0.82 3.80
C SER A 189 -14.69 -0.67 3.59
N ASN A 190 -15.39 -1.05 2.51
CA ASN A 190 -15.70 -2.45 2.22
C ASN A 190 -14.44 -3.23 1.81
N CYS A 191 -13.56 -2.59 1.01
CA CYS A 191 -12.27 -3.19 0.65
C CYS A 191 -11.41 -3.45 1.90
N ILE A 192 -11.33 -2.48 2.79
CA ILE A 192 -10.52 -2.60 4.01
C ILE A 192 -11.12 -3.62 4.97
N ARG A 193 -12.45 -3.65 5.10
CA ARG A 193 -13.13 -4.66 5.92
C ARG A 193 -12.78 -6.09 5.48
N GLN A 194 -12.79 -6.38 4.18
CA GLN A 194 -12.41 -7.69 3.65
C GLN A 194 -10.98 -8.08 4.04
N VAL A 195 -10.03 -7.13 3.97
CA VAL A 195 -8.65 -7.37 4.43
C VAL A 195 -8.63 -7.74 5.91
N PHE A 196 -9.30 -6.97 6.77
CA PHE A 196 -9.33 -7.25 8.21
C PHE A 196 -10.09 -8.53 8.55
N ASP A 197 -11.12 -8.90 7.81
CA ASP A 197 -11.84 -10.17 7.99
C ASP A 197 -10.90 -11.36 7.77
N GLU A 198 -10.10 -11.31 6.73
CA GLU A 198 -9.13 -12.35 6.41
C GLU A 198 -7.99 -12.39 7.46
N LEU A 199 -7.45 -11.23 7.84
CA LEU A 199 -6.43 -11.15 8.90
C LEU A 199 -6.94 -11.72 10.23
N ALA A 200 -8.16 -11.37 10.65
CA ALA A 200 -8.77 -11.85 11.87
C ALA A 200 -8.93 -13.38 11.83
N TRP A 201 -9.37 -13.92 10.70
CA TRP A 201 -9.52 -15.36 10.49
C TRP A 201 -8.18 -16.09 10.61
N HIS A 202 -7.14 -15.61 9.93
CA HIS A 202 -5.80 -16.21 9.97
C HIS A 202 -5.17 -16.15 11.35
N THR A 203 -5.33 -15.03 12.05
CA THR A 203 -4.80 -14.88 13.42
C THR A 203 -5.44 -15.89 14.38
N LEU A 204 -6.77 -16.09 14.28
CA LEU A 204 -7.48 -17.09 15.09
C LEU A 204 -7.01 -18.52 14.78
N HIS A 205 -6.96 -18.90 13.51
CA HIS A 205 -6.53 -20.25 13.12
C HIS A 205 -5.10 -20.56 13.56
N ARG A 206 -4.19 -19.60 13.47
CA ARG A 206 -2.83 -19.77 13.99
C ARG A 206 -2.81 -19.98 15.51
N SER A 207 -3.57 -19.18 16.24
CA SER A 207 -3.65 -19.33 17.70
C SER A 207 -4.19 -20.68 18.10
N PHE A 208 -5.15 -21.26 17.38
CA PHE A 208 -5.65 -22.62 17.63
C PHE A 208 -4.59 -23.68 17.26
N ALA A 209 -3.92 -23.55 16.12
CA ALA A 209 -2.85 -24.46 15.72
C ALA A 209 -1.68 -24.48 16.74
N ASP A 210 -1.29 -23.30 17.23
CA ASP A 210 -0.24 -23.15 18.26
C ASP A 210 -0.69 -23.72 19.63
N ALA A 211 -1.99 -23.71 19.90
CA ALA A 211 -2.59 -24.32 21.11
C ALA A 211 -2.82 -25.84 20.98
N GLY A 212 -2.58 -26.44 19.79
CA GLY A 212 -2.76 -27.87 19.54
C GLY A 212 -4.23 -28.27 19.36
N LEU A 213 -5.11 -27.35 19.00
CA LEU A 213 -6.54 -27.54 18.73
C LEU A 213 -6.84 -27.58 17.23
#